data_a100bf403cb93e44c2f085d13730c894
#
_entry.id   a100bf403cb93e44c2f085d13730c894
#
_cell.length_a   1.000
_cell.length_b   1.000
_cell.length_c   1.000
_cell.angle_alpha   90.00
_cell.angle_beta   90.00
_cell.angle_gamma   90.00
#
_symmetry.space_group_name_H-M   'P 1'
#
loop_
_entity.id
_entity.type
_entity.pdbx_description
1 polymer ?
#
loop_
_entity_poly.entity_id
_entity_poly.type
_entity_poly.pdbx_seq_one_letter_code
_entity_poly.pdbx_strand_id
1 'polypeptide(L)' 'MLVNAEGRYFINDHEVLRTDVESVKQTIAAVAGTDREQTVLLRADARTPYQAVVTAQDALGQLGFRRIAIATAPEVRP' A
#
# COMPACT_ATOMS: atom_id res chain seq x y z
N MET A 1 -4.59 0.56 -3.12
CA MET A 1 -3.78 -0.29 -2.24
C MET A 1 -4.25 -0.13 -0.81
N LEU A 2 -4.38 -1.21 -0.08
CA LEU A 2 -4.89 -1.21 1.29
C LEU A 2 -3.92 -1.95 2.20
N VAL A 3 -3.63 -1.37 3.36
CA VAL A 3 -2.90 -2.05 4.43
C VAL A 3 -3.84 -2.19 5.61
N ASN A 4 -4.11 -3.42 6.03
CA ASN A 4 -5.06 -3.65 7.12
C ASN A 4 -4.40 -3.55 8.50
N ALA A 5 -5.20 -3.75 9.54
CA ALA A 5 -4.72 -3.57 10.91
C ALA A 5 -3.64 -4.58 11.29
N GLU A 6 -3.58 -5.73 10.63
CA GLU A 6 -2.56 -6.75 10.85
C GLU A 6 -1.30 -6.51 10.02
N GLY A 7 -1.26 -5.44 9.23
CA GLY A 7 -0.11 -5.15 8.37
C GLY A 7 -0.08 -5.95 7.08
N ARG A 8 -1.21 -6.47 6.66
CA ARG A 8 -1.29 -7.20 5.39
C ARG A 8 -1.65 -6.25 4.27
N TYR A 9 -1.13 -6.52 3.09
CA TYR A 9 -1.29 -5.66 1.92
C TYR A 9 -2.27 -6.28 0.93
N PHE A 10 -3.16 -5.43 0.41
CA PHE A 10 -4.12 -5.82 -0.62
C PHE A 10 -4.02 -4.82 -1.76
N ILE A 11 -3.78 -5.31 -2.97
CA ILE A 11 -3.67 -4.47 -4.16
C ILE A 11 -4.79 -4.89 -5.09
N ASN A 12 -5.81 -4.03 -5.20
CA ASN A 12 -7.10 -4.37 -5.79
C ASN A 12 -7.64 -5.60 -5.06
N ASP A 13 -7.85 -6.70 -5.76
CA ASP A 13 -8.39 -7.92 -5.15
C ASP A 13 -7.30 -8.93 -4.80
N HIS A 14 -6.03 -8.53 -4.88
CA HIS A 14 -4.92 -9.44 -4.65
C HIS A 14 -4.29 -9.20 -3.29
N GLU A 15 -4.27 -10.21 -2.46
CA GLU A 15 -3.54 -10.16 -1.21
C GLU A 15 -2.07 -10.48 -1.46
N VAL A 16 -1.17 -9.67 -0.89
CA VAL A 16 0.25 -9.94 -0.94
C VAL A 16 0.58 -10.89 0.21
N LEU A 17 0.97 -12.11 -0.11
CA LEU A 17 1.16 -13.15 0.90
C LEU A 17 2.38 -12.91 1.78
N ARG A 18 3.36 -12.18 1.28
CA ARG A 18 4.57 -11.83 2.04
C ARG A 18 4.61 -10.32 2.21
N THR A 19 5.13 -9.87 3.34
CA THR A 19 5.10 -8.46 3.70
C THR A 19 6.44 -7.74 3.50
N ASP A 20 7.42 -8.42 2.90
CA ASP A 20 8.70 -7.78 2.57
C ASP A 20 8.55 -6.84 1.37
N VAL A 21 9.41 -5.84 1.31
CA VAL A 21 9.35 -4.81 0.28
C VAL A 21 9.35 -5.41 -1.13
N GLU A 22 10.18 -6.41 -1.38
CA GLU A 22 10.28 -6.99 -2.72
C GLU A 22 9.00 -7.66 -3.18
N SER A 23 8.35 -8.40 -2.30
CA SER A 23 7.07 -9.04 -2.64
C SER A 23 5.98 -8.02 -2.88
N VAL A 24 5.94 -6.96 -2.07
CA VAL A 24 4.98 -5.87 -2.26
C VAL A 24 5.23 -5.17 -3.59
N LYS A 25 6.49 -4.87 -3.91
CA LYS A 25 6.86 -4.25 -5.20
C LYS A 25 6.42 -5.08 -6.38
N GLN A 26 6.69 -6.38 -6.35
CA GLN A 26 6.34 -7.27 -7.45
C GLN A 26 4.84 -7.29 -7.70
N THR A 27 4.05 -7.33 -6.63
CA THR A 27 2.60 -7.35 -6.77
C THR A 27 2.09 -6.01 -7.29
N ILE A 28 2.61 -4.90 -6.79
CA ILE A 28 2.23 -3.58 -7.28
C ILE A 28 2.54 -3.45 -8.77
N ALA A 29 3.73 -3.85 -9.17
CA ALA A 29 4.13 -3.75 -10.57
C ALA A 29 3.24 -4.58 -11.48
N ALA A 30 2.85 -5.78 -11.04
CA ALA A 30 1.99 -6.65 -11.81
C ALA A 30 0.59 -6.07 -11.99
N VAL A 31 0.06 -5.41 -10.97
CA VAL A 31 -1.29 -4.86 -11.00
C VAL A 31 -1.33 -3.49 -11.66
N ALA A 32 -0.37 -2.63 -11.34
CA ALA A 32 -0.38 -1.22 -11.79
C ALA A 32 0.14 -1.05 -13.21
N GLY A 33 0.91 -2.00 -13.72
CA GLY A 33 1.51 -1.86 -15.05
C GLY A 33 2.66 -0.87 -15.06
N THR A 34 2.78 -0.12 -16.16
CA THR A 34 3.93 0.75 -16.38
C THR A 34 3.65 2.25 -16.18
N ASP A 35 2.40 2.63 -15.96
CA ASP A 35 2.06 4.04 -15.81
C ASP A 35 2.45 4.53 -14.41
N ARG A 36 3.53 5.29 -14.34
CA ARG A 36 4.05 5.84 -13.07
C ARG A 36 3.48 7.21 -12.75
N GLU A 37 2.71 7.79 -13.65
CA GLU A 37 2.07 9.08 -13.42
C GLU A 37 0.70 8.96 -12.75
N GLN A 38 0.16 7.75 -12.69
CA GLN A 38 -1.12 7.53 -12.03
C GLN A 38 -1.00 7.81 -10.53
N THR A 39 -2.09 8.27 -9.94
CA THR A 39 -2.15 8.46 -8.50
C THR A 39 -2.44 7.13 -7.83
N VAL A 40 -1.61 6.78 -6.86
CA VAL A 40 -1.85 5.58 -6.05
C VAL A 40 -2.47 6.01 -4.74
N LEU A 41 -3.64 5.46 -4.44
CA LEU A 41 -4.29 5.69 -3.16
C LEU A 41 -3.89 4.59 -2.19
N LEU A 42 -3.16 4.97 -1.16
CA LEU A 42 -2.76 4.04 -0.10
C LEU A 42 -3.70 4.23 1.09
N ARG A 43 -4.50 3.23 1.35
CA ARG A 43 -5.46 3.27 2.44
C ARG A 43 -4.95 2.42 3.60
N ALA A 44 -5.06 2.95 4.80
CA ALA A 44 -4.64 2.26 6.00
C ALA A 44 -5.70 2.39 7.07
N ASP A 45 -5.89 1.33 7.84
CA ASP A 45 -6.74 1.37 9.02
C ASP A 45 -6.07 2.19 10.12
N ALA A 46 -6.87 2.76 11.04
CA ALA A 46 -6.32 3.51 12.16
C ALA A 46 -5.38 2.69 13.02
N ARG A 47 -5.54 1.37 13.02
CA ARG A 47 -4.71 0.45 13.80
C ARG A 47 -3.58 -0.17 13.01
N THR A 48 -3.42 0.21 11.75
CA THR A 48 -2.35 -0.33 10.92
C THR A 48 -1.00 0.05 11.52
N PRO A 49 -0.08 -0.91 11.67
CA PRO A 49 1.26 -0.57 12.15
C PRO A 49 1.93 0.44 11.24
N TYR A 50 2.54 1.45 11.83
CA TYR A 50 3.22 2.49 11.06
C TYR A 50 4.27 1.90 10.13
N GLN A 51 5.02 0.90 10.59
CA GLN A 51 6.06 0.27 9.79
C GLN A 51 5.49 -0.36 8.51
N ALA A 52 4.27 -0.89 8.57
CA ALA A 52 3.64 -1.46 7.39
C ALA A 52 3.33 -0.38 6.35
N VAL A 53 2.92 0.80 6.80
CA VAL A 53 2.69 1.93 5.89
C VAL A 53 4.00 2.41 5.28
N VAL A 54 5.06 2.48 6.08
CA VAL A 54 6.39 2.87 5.59
C VAL A 54 6.88 1.90 4.52
N THR A 55 6.70 0.61 4.74
CA THR A 55 7.09 -0.41 3.77
C THR A 55 6.33 -0.22 2.44
N ALA A 56 5.04 0.07 2.52
CA ALA A 56 4.25 0.31 1.32
C ALA A 56 4.73 1.55 0.57
N GLN A 57 5.00 2.64 1.29
CA GLN A 57 5.52 3.86 0.68
C GLN A 57 6.89 3.63 0.04
N ASP A 58 7.74 2.87 0.70
CA ASP A 58 9.06 2.55 0.19
C ASP A 58 8.95 1.74 -1.10
N ALA A 59 8.08 0.73 -1.13
CA ALA A 59 7.85 -0.07 -2.31
C ALA A 59 7.36 0.79 -3.49
N LEU A 60 6.41 1.67 -3.25
CA LEU A 60 5.89 2.56 -4.28
C LEU A 60 6.97 3.52 -4.78
N GLY A 61 7.75 4.07 -3.87
CA GLY A 61 8.85 4.98 -4.24
C GLY A 61 9.92 4.29 -5.06
N GLN A 62 10.27 3.06 -4.71
CA GLN A 62 11.28 2.30 -5.45
C GLN A 62 10.81 1.96 -6.86
N LEU A 63 9.51 1.83 -7.07
CA LEU A 63 8.93 1.61 -8.39
C LEU A 63 8.81 2.89 -9.22
N GLY A 64 9.02 4.04 -8.60
CA GLY A 64 8.99 5.32 -9.30
C GLY A 64 7.65 6.04 -9.28
N PHE A 65 6.70 5.61 -8.46
CA PHE A 65 5.45 6.34 -8.31
C PHE A 65 5.69 7.63 -7.54
N ARG A 66 5.19 8.74 -8.07
CA ARG A 66 5.36 10.06 -7.46
C ARG A 66 4.10 10.56 -6.80
N ARG A 67 2.94 10.10 -7.25
CA ARG A 67 1.66 10.60 -6.79
C ARG A 67 1.04 9.58 -5.87
N ILE A 68 1.34 9.71 -4.60
CA ILE A 68 0.83 8.81 -3.58
C ILE A 68 -0.04 9.62 -2.63
N ALA A 69 -1.32 9.28 -2.58
CA ALA A 69 -2.24 9.84 -1.62
C ALA A 69 -2.45 8.84 -0.50
N ILE A 70 -2.37 9.28 0.74
CA ILE A 70 -2.56 8.41 1.88
C ILE A 70 -3.87 8.77 2.56
N ALA A 71 -4.74 7.77 2.70
CA ALA A 71 -6.00 7.94 3.41
C ALA A 71 -6.04 6.97 4.58
N THR A 72 -6.33 7.48 5.75
CA THR A 72 -6.51 6.64 6.93
C THR A 72 -7.98 6.58 7.27
N ALA A 73 -8.45 5.39 7.65
CA ALA A 73 -9.80 5.25 8.15
C ALA A 73 -9.79 5.65 9.63
N PRO A 74 -10.44 6.75 10.01
CA PRO A 74 -10.47 7.13 11.42
C PRO A 74 -11.26 6.11 12.21
N GLU A 75 -10.90 5.96 13.48
CA GLU A 75 -11.73 5.17 14.38
C GLU A 75 -13.10 5.82 14.48
N VAL A 76 -14.12 4.98 14.36
CA VAL A 76 -15.48 5.46 14.55
C VAL A 76 -15.69 5.77 16.02
N ARG A 77 -16.13 6.97 16.32
CA ARG A 77 -16.42 7.39 17.68
C ARG A 77 -17.91 7.55 17.84
N PRO A 78 -18.49 6.99 18.91
CA PRO A 78 -19.88 7.23 19.21
C PRO A 78 -20.11 8.69 19.64
#